data_fafa1255ae71bf275d675d2dec7f501e
#
_entry.id   fafa1255ae71bf275d675d2dec7f501e
#
_cell.length_a   1.000
_cell.length_b   1.000
_cell.length_c   1.000
_cell.angle_alpha   90.00
_cell.angle_beta   90.00
_cell.angle_gamma   90.00
#
_symmetry.space_group_name_H-M   'P 1'
#
loop_
_entity.id
_entity.type
_entity.pdbx_description
1 polymer ?
#
loop_
_entity_poly.entity_id
_entity_poly.type
_entity_poly.pdbx_seq_one_letter_code
_entity_poly.pdbx_strand_id
1 'polypeptide(L)'
;MKKSQIVLINHQGLKLVSGIQIQTPTPPIGLAYIGTYIKKYGYDYTAIDACGEALSQVRKVEAGSDLLLQGLTPKEVLNKVPKDVKIVGLTSLFSHAWFLARNIALDIKKLYPDCKIVVGGEHPTAIPEDTLKNDFIDLVILGEGEETFLNFVQCIDKGEDYKNINGIAYKNE
;
A
#
# COMPACT_ATOMS: atom_id res chain seq x y z
N MET A 1 -20.40 -7.11 -15.22
CA MET A 1 -20.14 -5.94 -14.32
C MET A 1 -18.76 -5.38 -14.63
N LYS A 2 -18.58 -4.06 -14.56
CA LYS A 2 -17.23 -3.44 -14.71
C LYS A 2 -16.41 -3.81 -13.47
N LYS A 3 -15.23 -4.40 -13.66
CA LYS A 3 -14.34 -4.75 -12.56
C LYS A 3 -13.78 -3.50 -11.88
N SER A 4 -13.49 -3.60 -10.59
CA SER A 4 -12.88 -2.52 -9.82
C SER A 4 -11.51 -2.12 -10.37
N GLN A 5 -11.25 -0.82 -10.42
CA GLN A 5 -9.91 -0.30 -10.69
C GLN A 5 -9.04 -0.45 -9.44
N ILE A 6 -8.00 -1.25 -9.55
CA ILE A 6 -7.11 -1.63 -8.46
C ILE A 6 -5.75 -0.94 -8.63
N VAL A 7 -5.20 -0.43 -7.54
CA VAL A 7 -3.83 0.10 -7.49
C VAL A 7 -3.05 -0.60 -6.38
N LEU A 8 -1.86 -1.07 -6.69
CA LEU A 8 -0.93 -1.66 -5.73
C LEU A 8 0.27 -0.74 -5.57
N ILE A 9 0.58 -0.32 -4.35
CA ILE A 9 1.59 0.71 -4.08
C ILE A 9 2.64 0.19 -3.11
N ASN A 10 3.91 0.28 -3.52
CA ASN A 10 5.07 0.24 -2.63
C ASN A 10 5.51 1.68 -2.33
N HIS A 11 5.73 1.99 -1.05
CA HIS A 11 6.13 3.33 -0.63
C HIS A 11 7.61 3.64 -0.93
N GLN A 12 8.04 4.86 -0.68
CA GLN A 12 9.42 5.31 -0.83
C GLN A 12 10.40 4.51 0.06
N GLY A 13 11.65 4.44 -0.36
CA GLY A 13 12.73 3.95 0.48
C GLY A 13 13.13 4.98 1.55
N LEU A 14 13.49 4.50 2.74
CA LEU A 14 14.02 5.31 3.83
C LEU A 14 15.49 4.93 4.07
N LYS A 15 16.37 5.92 4.14
CA LYS A 15 17.82 5.75 4.34
C LYS A 15 18.35 6.73 5.39
N LEU A 16 19.47 6.39 5.99
CA LEU A 16 20.24 7.32 6.83
C LEU A 16 21.28 8.07 5.99
N VAL A 17 21.58 9.32 6.34
CA VAL A 17 22.65 10.10 5.70
C VAL A 17 24.01 9.49 6.01
N SER A 18 24.19 8.96 7.24
CA SER A 18 25.43 8.34 7.71
C SER A 18 25.18 6.87 8.09
N GLY A 19 26.13 6.00 7.77
CA GLY A 19 26.08 4.58 8.10
C GLY A 19 26.26 3.63 6.91
N ILE A 20 26.28 2.34 7.18
CA ILE A 20 26.29 1.30 6.14
C ILE A 20 24.90 1.25 5.52
N GLN A 21 24.79 1.60 4.26
CA GLN A 21 23.52 1.64 3.55
C GLN A 21 23.46 0.53 2.49
N ILE A 22 22.33 -0.14 2.43
CA ILE A 22 21.97 -0.92 1.25
C ILE A 22 21.56 0.08 0.19
N GLN A 23 22.38 0.26 -0.83
CA GLN A 23 22.14 1.28 -1.88
C GLN A 23 21.01 0.90 -2.82
N THR A 24 20.75 -0.38 -2.98
CA THR A 24 19.73 -0.89 -3.91
C THR A 24 18.50 -1.32 -3.12
N PRO A 25 17.33 -0.69 -3.34
CA PRO A 25 16.11 -1.13 -2.69
C PRO A 25 15.69 -2.51 -3.20
N THR A 26 15.08 -3.28 -2.31
CA THR A 26 14.52 -4.59 -2.64
C THR A 26 13.23 -4.40 -3.43
N PRO A 27 13.05 -5.09 -4.58
CA PRO A 27 11.79 -5.08 -5.29
C PRO A 27 10.62 -5.53 -4.40
N PRO A 28 9.41 -4.96 -4.55
CA PRO A 28 8.26 -5.30 -3.72
C PRO A 28 7.64 -6.65 -4.15
N ILE A 29 8.32 -7.75 -3.84
CA ILE A 29 7.97 -9.11 -4.28
C ILE A 29 6.55 -9.48 -3.84
N GLY A 30 6.14 -9.18 -2.60
CA GLY A 30 4.80 -9.47 -2.11
C GLY A 30 3.70 -8.81 -2.96
N LEU A 31 3.88 -7.55 -3.37
CA LEU A 31 2.92 -6.90 -4.29
C LEU A 31 2.92 -7.53 -5.67
N ALA A 32 4.07 -8.00 -6.17
CA ALA A 32 4.16 -8.71 -7.44
C ALA A 32 3.40 -10.05 -7.39
N TYR A 33 3.49 -10.79 -6.28
CA TYR A 33 2.72 -12.02 -6.06
C TYR A 33 1.22 -11.72 -6.03
N ILE A 34 0.76 -10.76 -5.23
CA ILE A 34 -0.65 -10.34 -5.16
C ILE A 34 -1.16 -9.94 -6.55
N GLY A 35 -0.43 -9.06 -7.25
CA GLY A 35 -0.82 -8.58 -8.58
C GLY A 35 -0.90 -9.71 -9.60
N THR A 36 0.08 -10.62 -9.62
CA THR A 36 0.07 -11.79 -10.51
C THR A 36 -1.07 -12.75 -10.16
N TYR A 37 -1.35 -12.94 -8.87
CA TYR A 37 -2.42 -13.81 -8.42
C TYR A 37 -3.79 -13.29 -8.87
N ILE A 38 -4.13 -12.03 -8.58
CA ILE A 38 -5.42 -11.45 -9.01
C ILE A 38 -5.58 -11.44 -10.53
N LYS A 39 -4.47 -11.24 -11.27
CA LYS A 39 -4.47 -11.27 -12.73
C LYS A 39 -4.90 -12.62 -13.31
N LYS A 40 -4.56 -13.76 -12.67
CA LYS A 40 -5.03 -15.11 -13.05
C LYS A 40 -6.56 -15.20 -13.00
N TYR A 41 -7.21 -14.40 -12.16
CA TYR A 41 -8.67 -14.34 -12.03
C TYR A 41 -9.29 -13.20 -12.86
N GLY A 42 -8.49 -12.60 -13.76
CA GLY A 42 -8.92 -11.62 -14.74
C GLY A 42 -9.08 -10.21 -14.19
N TYR A 43 -8.40 -9.86 -13.08
CA TYR A 43 -8.30 -8.49 -12.56
C TYR A 43 -7.04 -7.83 -13.06
N ASP A 44 -7.17 -6.67 -13.68
CA ASP A 44 -6.05 -5.80 -13.99
C ASP A 44 -5.78 -4.84 -12.83
N TYR A 45 -4.55 -4.38 -12.72
CA TYR A 45 -4.13 -3.44 -11.70
C TYR A 45 -3.07 -2.47 -12.22
N THR A 46 -2.97 -1.31 -11.59
CA THR A 46 -1.85 -0.38 -11.73
C THR A 46 -0.87 -0.64 -10.61
N ALA A 47 0.39 -0.91 -10.92
CA ALA A 47 1.46 -0.97 -9.93
C ALA A 47 2.18 0.38 -9.85
N ILE A 48 2.47 0.84 -8.62
CA ILE A 48 3.28 2.02 -8.34
C ILE A 48 4.36 1.62 -7.36
N ASP A 49 5.57 1.42 -7.83
CA ASP A 49 6.74 1.23 -6.97
C ASP A 49 7.42 2.58 -6.75
N ALA A 50 6.97 3.30 -5.72
CA ALA A 50 7.45 4.66 -5.48
C ALA A 50 8.97 4.72 -5.23
N CYS A 51 9.57 3.66 -4.71
CA CYS A 51 11.01 3.60 -4.57
C CYS A 51 11.70 3.24 -5.89
N GLY A 52 11.28 2.13 -6.53
CA GLY A 52 11.94 1.57 -7.71
C GLY A 52 11.85 2.46 -8.95
N GLU A 53 10.75 3.22 -9.11
CA GLU A 53 10.54 4.06 -10.29
C GLU A 53 11.38 5.34 -10.31
N ALA A 54 12.00 5.74 -9.19
CA ALA A 54 12.78 6.97 -9.10
C ALA A 54 14.00 6.83 -8.18
N LEU A 55 14.83 5.82 -8.41
CA LEU A 55 16.00 5.50 -7.58
C LEU A 55 17.01 6.64 -7.45
N SER A 56 17.11 7.50 -8.44
CA SER A 56 17.98 8.68 -8.45
C SER A 56 17.41 9.87 -7.66
N GLN A 57 16.12 9.87 -7.36
CA GLN A 57 15.50 10.93 -6.55
C GLN A 57 15.75 10.64 -5.06
N VAL A 58 16.66 11.40 -4.47
CA VAL A 58 16.97 11.32 -3.04
C VAL A 58 16.79 12.70 -2.41
N ARG A 59 16.06 12.77 -1.31
CA ARG A 59 15.77 14.03 -0.59
C ARG A 59 15.72 13.81 0.92
N LYS A 60 16.02 14.84 1.70
CA LYS A 60 15.83 14.79 3.14
C LYS A 60 14.34 14.68 3.49
N VAL A 61 14.01 13.97 4.57
CA VAL A 61 12.65 13.92 5.11
C VAL A 61 12.21 15.33 5.50
N GLU A 62 13.09 16.02 6.21
CA GLU A 62 12.93 17.43 6.62
C GLU A 62 14.29 18.11 6.76
N ALA A 63 14.30 19.43 6.82
CA ALA A 63 15.53 20.20 7.01
C ALA A 63 16.20 19.81 8.33
N GLY A 64 17.50 19.45 8.27
CA GLY A 64 18.27 19.01 9.46
C GLY A 64 18.13 17.54 9.80
N SER A 65 17.23 16.79 9.14
CA SER A 65 17.10 15.35 9.36
C SER A 65 18.28 14.55 8.83
N ASP A 66 18.65 13.49 9.54
CA ASP A 66 19.58 12.46 9.08
C ASP A 66 18.89 11.37 8.25
N LEU A 67 17.58 11.52 8.01
CA LEU A 67 16.79 10.60 7.20
C LEU A 67 16.65 11.11 5.76
N LEU A 68 16.87 10.22 4.82
CA LEU A 68 16.69 10.43 3.39
C LEU A 68 15.54 9.59 2.88
N LEU A 69 14.69 10.18 2.04
CA LEU A 69 13.70 9.47 1.22
C LEU A 69 14.28 9.23 -0.16
N GLN A 70 14.11 8.02 -0.67
CA GLN A 70 14.45 7.65 -2.04
C GLN A 70 13.19 7.25 -2.80
N GLY A 71 13.02 7.80 -3.99
CA GLY A 71 11.91 7.47 -4.87
C GLY A 71 10.99 8.66 -5.17
N LEU A 72 9.86 8.38 -5.79
CA LEU A 72 8.84 9.34 -6.17
C LEU A 72 8.39 10.20 -4.98
N THR A 73 8.11 11.46 -5.22
CA THR A 73 7.45 12.33 -4.25
C THR A 73 6.01 11.87 -4.01
N PRO A 74 5.37 12.21 -2.87
CA PRO A 74 3.95 11.93 -2.67
C PRO A 74 3.07 12.44 -3.80
N LYS A 75 3.35 13.63 -4.32
CA LYS A 75 2.61 14.21 -5.46
C LYS A 75 2.74 13.37 -6.73
N GLU A 76 3.93 12.85 -7.03
CA GLU A 76 4.13 11.98 -8.19
C GLU A 76 3.42 10.65 -8.03
N VAL A 77 3.40 10.07 -6.82
CA VAL A 77 2.61 8.87 -6.52
C VAL A 77 1.12 9.14 -6.77
N LEU A 78 0.57 10.21 -6.20
CA LEU A 78 -0.85 10.56 -6.37
C LEU A 78 -1.23 10.81 -7.83
N ASN A 79 -0.35 11.42 -8.63
CA ASN A 79 -0.59 11.66 -10.05
C ASN A 79 -0.68 10.36 -10.89
N LYS A 80 -0.15 9.25 -10.38
CA LYS A 80 -0.22 7.94 -11.02
C LYS A 80 -1.48 7.15 -10.62
N VAL A 81 -2.18 7.55 -9.58
CA VAL A 81 -3.42 6.89 -9.15
C VAL A 81 -4.55 7.23 -10.12
N PRO A 82 -5.20 6.23 -10.75
CA PRO A 82 -6.33 6.47 -11.64
C PRO A 82 -7.49 7.16 -10.91
N LYS A 83 -8.19 8.06 -11.62
CA LYS A 83 -9.29 8.84 -11.03
C LYS A 83 -10.50 8.01 -10.60
N ASP A 84 -10.67 6.84 -11.21
CA ASP A 84 -11.77 5.91 -10.91
C ASP A 84 -11.33 4.75 -10.00
N VAL A 85 -10.24 4.93 -9.24
CA VAL A 85 -9.73 3.94 -8.30
C VAL A 85 -10.80 3.53 -7.29
N LYS A 86 -10.92 2.22 -7.07
CA LYS A 86 -11.86 1.63 -6.11
C LYS A 86 -11.15 0.95 -4.95
N ILE A 87 -9.99 0.35 -5.21
CA ILE A 87 -9.23 -0.40 -4.22
C ILE A 87 -7.76 -0.02 -4.35
N VAL A 88 -7.15 0.33 -3.23
CA VAL A 88 -5.72 0.61 -3.11
C VAL A 88 -5.11 -0.35 -2.10
N GLY A 89 -4.18 -1.18 -2.57
CA GLY A 89 -3.36 -2.04 -1.73
C GLY A 89 -2.01 -1.39 -1.47
N LEU A 90 -1.65 -1.22 -0.21
CA LEU A 90 -0.35 -0.69 0.21
C LEU A 90 0.42 -1.76 1.00
N THR A 91 1.73 -1.83 0.80
CA THR A 91 2.60 -2.68 1.62
C THR A 91 3.46 -1.86 2.56
N SER A 92 3.70 -2.39 3.78
CA SER A 92 4.70 -1.88 4.71
C SER A 92 5.37 -3.04 5.43
N LEU A 93 6.65 -3.26 5.13
CA LEU A 93 7.43 -4.33 5.75
C LEU A 93 7.96 -3.92 7.12
N PHE A 94 8.45 -2.68 7.26
CA PHE A 94 9.17 -2.24 8.44
C PHE A 94 8.46 -1.13 9.18
N SER A 95 8.35 -1.26 10.49
CA SER A 95 7.68 -0.28 11.36
C SER A 95 8.27 1.13 11.26
N HIS A 96 9.58 1.25 11.10
CA HIS A 96 10.25 2.56 10.97
C HIS A 96 9.88 3.32 9.69
N ALA A 97 9.38 2.62 8.66
CA ALA A 97 8.96 3.21 7.39
C ALA A 97 7.42 3.30 7.27
N TRP A 98 6.67 2.82 8.25
CA TRP A 98 5.20 2.82 8.24
C TRP A 98 4.59 4.19 7.95
N PHE A 99 5.17 5.25 8.50
CA PHE A 99 4.66 6.61 8.29
C PHE A 99 4.59 7.00 6.80
N LEU A 100 5.43 6.43 5.93
CA LEU A 100 5.42 6.68 4.50
C LEU A 100 4.19 6.08 3.84
N ALA A 101 3.92 4.79 4.09
CA ALA A 101 2.72 4.11 3.60
C ALA A 101 1.45 4.79 4.14
N ARG A 102 1.43 5.11 5.44
CA ARG A 102 0.33 5.79 6.12
C ARG A 102 0.01 7.15 5.50
N ASN A 103 1.02 7.96 5.21
CA ASN A 103 0.83 9.28 4.61
C ASN A 103 0.29 9.19 3.17
N ILE A 104 0.79 8.24 2.37
CA ILE A 104 0.24 7.95 1.03
C ILE A 104 -1.24 7.55 1.14
N ALA A 105 -1.58 6.65 2.06
CA ALA A 105 -2.95 6.21 2.30
C ALA A 105 -3.87 7.38 2.65
N LEU A 106 -3.44 8.26 3.57
CA LEU A 106 -4.18 9.45 3.97
C LEU A 106 -4.43 10.38 2.78
N ASP A 107 -3.41 10.65 1.99
CA ASP A 107 -3.52 11.58 0.85
C ASP A 107 -4.41 11.00 -0.26
N ILE A 108 -4.33 9.69 -0.50
CA ILE A 108 -5.25 9.00 -1.43
C ILE A 108 -6.69 9.08 -0.93
N LYS A 109 -6.93 8.81 0.36
CA LYS A 109 -8.29 8.85 0.93
C LYS A 109 -8.91 10.24 0.87
N LYS A 110 -8.10 11.31 1.03
CA LYS A 110 -8.58 12.70 0.84
C LYS A 110 -9.02 12.99 -0.60
N LEU A 111 -8.30 12.44 -1.59
CA LEU A 111 -8.61 12.66 -3.02
C LEU A 111 -9.73 11.72 -3.53
N TYR A 112 -9.81 10.52 -2.97
CA TYR A 112 -10.72 9.46 -3.38
C TYR A 112 -11.43 8.88 -2.13
N PRO A 113 -12.39 9.59 -1.51
CA PRO A 113 -13.00 9.20 -0.24
C PRO A 113 -13.68 7.83 -0.28
N ASP A 114 -14.23 7.46 -1.43
CA ASP A 114 -14.98 6.21 -1.62
C ASP A 114 -14.08 5.00 -1.90
N CYS A 115 -12.77 5.20 -2.14
CA CYS A 115 -11.87 4.08 -2.37
C CYS A 115 -11.61 3.31 -1.08
N LYS A 116 -11.42 2.00 -1.20
CA LYS A 116 -11.01 1.13 -0.10
C LYS A 116 -9.50 1.09 0.01
N ILE A 117 -8.98 1.44 1.17
CA ILE A 117 -7.56 1.38 1.49
C ILE A 117 -7.27 0.10 2.27
N VAL A 118 -6.50 -0.78 1.65
CA VAL A 118 -6.06 -2.07 2.21
C VAL A 118 -4.56 -2.00 2.46
N VAL A 119 -4.13 -2.38 3.65
CA VAL A 119 -2.71 -2.43 3.98
C VAL A 119 -2.29 -3.85 4.36
N GLY A 120 -1.08 -4.24 3.99
CA GLY A 120 -0.50 -5.55 4.29
C GLY A 120 1.01 -5.46 4.49
N GLY A 121 1.62 -6.60 4.81
CA GLY A 121 3.04 -6.74 5.12
C GLY A 121 3.29 -6.93 6.62
N GLU A 122 4.55 -7.08 7.00
CA GLU A 122 4.94 -7.45 8.37
C GLU A 122 4.47 -6.46 9.43
N HIS A 123 4.61 -5.16 9.18
CA HIS A 123 4.21 -4.15 10.16
C HIS A 123 2.71 -4.18 10.46
N PRO A 124 1.78 -4.09 9.48
CA PRO A 124 0.35 -4.17 9.75
C PRO A 124 -0.09 -5.52 10.33
N THR A 125 0.57 -6.62 9.93
CA THR A 125 0.31 -7.95 10.47
C THR A 125 0.66 -8.04 11.96
N ALA A 126 1.79 -7.43 12.36
CA ALA A 126 2.24 -7.47 13.77
C ALA A 126 1.40 -6.60 14.70
N ILE A 127 0.86 -5.47 14.22
CA ILE A 127 0.08 -4.50 15.03
C ILE A 127 -1.16 -4.00 14.28
N PRO A 128 -2.09 -4.89 13.92
CA PRO A 128 -3.26 -4.53 13.12
C PRO A 128 -4.17 -3.52 13.81
N GLU A 129 -4.33 -3.63 15.12
CA GLU A 129 -5.16 -2.70 15.90
C GLU A 129 -4.61 -1.27 15.86
N ASP A 130 -3.30 -1.10 15.99
CA ASP A 130 -2.66 0.22 15.91
C ASP A 130 -2.76 0.80 14.49
N THR A 131 -2.56 -0.04 13.49
CA THR A 131 -2.73 0.32 12.08
C THR A 131 -4.16 0.82 11.81
N LEU A 132 -5.17 0.13 12.34
CA LEU A 132 -6.59 0.47 12.18
C LEU A 132 -7.05 1.69 13.00
N LYS A 133 -6.26 2.23 13.92
CA LYS A 133 -6.57 3.55 14.54
C LYS A 133 -6.62 4.68 13.51
N ASN A 134 -6.02 4.49 12.34
CA ASN A 134 -6.11 5.44 11.23
C ASN A 134 -7.44 5.27 10.50
N ASP A 135 -8.35 6.25 10.59
CA ASP A 135 -9.71 6.18 10.03
C ASP A 135 -9.78 6.06 8.51
N PHE A 136 -8.72 6.39 7.84
CA PHE A 136 -8.58 6.27 6.39
C PHE A 136 -8.13 4.88 5.92
N ILE A 137 -7.86 3.94 6.82
CA ILE A 137 -7.54 2.54 6.50
C ILE A 137 -8.80 1.70 6.74
N ASP A 138 -9.27 1.03 5.69
CA ASP A 138 -10.48 0.22 5.74
C ASP A 138 -10.19 -1.21 6.22
N LEU A 139 -9.02 -1.76 5.85
CA LEU A 139 -8.69 -3.18 6.07
C LEU A 139 -7.19 -3.41 6.22
N VAL A 140 -6.84 -4.35 7.09
CA VAL A 140 -5.50 -4.97 7.18
C VAL A 140 -5.58 -6.41 6.72
N ILE A 141 -4.69 -6.81 5.82
CA ILE A 141 -4.47 -8.22 5.47
C ILE A 141 -3.35 -8.76 6.33
N LEU A 142 -3.61 -9.91 6.97
CA LEU A 142 -2.72 -10.59 7.90
C LEU A 142 -1.99 -11.74 7.20
N GLY A 143 -0.67 -11.76 7.30
CA GLY A 143 0.16 -12.81 6.69
C GLY A 143 0.16 -12.76 5.15
N GLU A 144 0.04 -13.94 4.52
CA GLU A 144 0.03 -14.06 3.05
C GLU A 144 -1.25 -13.50 2.45
N GLY A 145 -1.11 -12.62 1.48
CA GLY A 145 -2.20 -11.75 1.05
C GLY A 145 -2.90 -12.14 -0.25
N GLU A 146 -2.40 -13.10 -1.02
CA GLU A 146 -2.82 -13.33 -2.40
C GLU A 146 -4.30 -13.71 -2.49
N GLU A 147 -4.71 -14.74 -1.76
CA GLU A 147 -6.08 -15.23 -1.75
C GLU A 147 -7.01 -14.27 -1.02
N THR A 148 -6.54 -13.74 0.12
CA THR A 148 -7.30 -12.81 0.95
C THR A 148 -7.61 -11.53 0.20
N PHE A 149 -6.63 -10.95 -0.51
CA PHE A 149 -6.83 -9.76 -1.33
C PHE A 149 -7.78 -10.02 -2.51
N LEU A 150 -7.65 -11.18 -3.18
CA LEU A 150 -8.58 -11.58 -4.25
C LEU A 150 -10.01 -11.68 -3.73
N ASN A 151 -10.22 -12.35 -2.60
CA ASN A 151 -11.55 -12.51 -2.00
C ASN A 151 -12.14 -11.15 -1.64
N PHE A 152 -11.33 -10.24 -1.09
CA PHE A 152 -11.76 -8.87 -0.82
C PHE A 152 -12.18 -8.13 -2.08
N VAL A 153 -11.38 -8.16 -3.14
CA VAL A 153 -11.71 -7.53 -4.44
C VAL A 153 -13.03 -8.07 -5.00
N GLN A 154 -13.25 -9.39 -4.91
CA GLN A 154 -14.47 -10.03 -5.38
C GLN A 154 -15.70 -9.61 -4.57
N CYS A 155 -15.58 -9.49 -3.25
CA CYS A 155 -16.67 -8.98 -2.40
C CYS A 155 -17.03 -7.53 -2.77
N ILE A 156 -16.04 -6.67 -2.96
CA ILE A 156 -16.28 -5.27 -3.38
C ILE A 156 -16.99 -5.21 -4.74
N ASP A 157 -16.55 -6.00 -5.73
CA ASP A 157 -17.18 -6.02 -7.06
C ASP A 157 -18.63 -6.50 -7.05
N LYS A 158 -18.96 -7.43 -6.15
CA LYS A 158 -20.32 -7.97 -5.99
C LYS A 158 -21.19 -7.14 -5.07
N GLY A 159 -20.61 -6.20 -4.32
CA GLY A 159 -21.32 -5.46 -3.26
C GLY A 159 -21.65 -6.34 -2.04
N GLU A 160 -20.86 -7.39 -1.82
CA GLU A 160 -20.99 -8.32 -0.69
C GLU A 160 -20.20 -7.82 0.53
N ASP A 161 -20.60 -8.29 1.71
CA ASP A 161 -19.87 -8.01 2.94
C ASP A 161 -18.56 -8.82 2.97
N TYR A 162 -17.44 -8.14 3.19
CA TYR A 162 -16.12 -8.75 3.28
C TYR A 162 -15.71 -9.15 4.69
N LYS A 163 -16.50 -8.83 5.70
CA LYS A 163 -16.15 -9.06 7.14
C LYS A 163 -15.92 -10.52 7.49
N ASN A 164 -16.44 -11.46 6.69
CA ASN A 164 -16.26 -12.89 6.89
C ASN A 164 -15.03 -13.50 6.17
N ILE A 165 -14.19 -12.68 5.55
CA ILE A 165 -12.97 -13.16 4.90
C ILE A 165 -11.94 -13.52 5.97
N ASN A 166 -11.37 -14.72 5.88
CA ASN A 166 -10.26 -15.13 6.75
C ASN A 166 -8.99 -14.33 6.44
N GLY A 167 -8.19 -14.07 7.46
CA GLY A 167 -6.90 -13.38 7.31
C GLY A 167 -7.00 -11.86 7.17
N ILE A 168 -8.09 -11.27 7.67
CA ILE A 168 -8.26 -9.81 7.72
C ILE A 168 -8.45 -9.29 9.14
N ALA A 169 -8.08 -8.03 9.33
CA ALA A 169 -8.53 -7.22 10.46
C ALA A 169 -9.18 -5.94 9.93
N TYR A 170 -10.27 -5.52 10.56
CA TYR A 170 -11.03 -4.32 10.21
C TYR A 170 -11.64 -3.69 11.47
N LYS A 171 -12.12 -2.44 11.38
CA LYS A 171 -12.83 -1.80 12.49
C LYS A 171 -14.24 -2.37 12.62
N ASN A 172 -14.59 -2.80 13.82
CA ASN A 172 -16.00 -2.97 14.17
C ASN A 172 -16.59 -1.58 14.44
N GLU A 173 -17.68 -1.25 13.77
CA GLU A 173 -18.48 -0.06 14.06
C GLU A 173 -19.07 -0.11 15.45
#